data_4bdba4be94c4104e927c2538eb05d604
#
_entry.id   4bdba4be94c4104e927c2538eb05d604
#
_cell.length_a   1.000
_cell.length_b   1.000
_cell.length_c   1.000
_cell.angle_alpha   90.00
_cell.angle_beta   90.00
_cell.angle_gamma   90.00
#
_symmetry.space_group_name_H-M   'P 1'
#
loop_
_entity.id
_entity.type
_entity.pdbx_description
1 polymer ?
#
loop_
_entity_poly.entity_id
_entity_poly.type
_entity_poly.pdbx_seq_one_letter_code
_entity_poly.pdbx_strand_id
1 'polypeptide(L)'
;IIFIDEIDAIGKTRDTHYGGNDEREQTLNQLLAEMDGFDSSKGLLILAATNRPEILDPALLRPGRFDRRIIVDRPDLKGRVNILKVHAKKVLLDETVDFDAIALATSGAVGSDLANMINEAAILAVKHGRTAVSQKDLFEAVEIVLMGKEKKDRILSQEERKIVSYHEVGHALVSALQKDAEPVQKITIVPRTMGALGYVMQVPEEEKYLNTKKELDAMVVGLLAGRAAEELVFDNVTTGASNDIERATKIVRAMITQYGMSEKFGLMGLAEQEDQYLEGRIYLNCGDATATEIDHEVMKKLKEAYEEARRLLTENRKALDRIAGFLIQRETITGKEFMEIFHQVQNETSPASEEG
;
A
#
# COMPACT_ATOMS: atom_id res chain seq x y z
N ILE A 1 -15.89 -21.81 26.86
CA ILE A 1 -15.52 -20.58 26.13
C ILE A 1 -16.62 -20.31 25.12
N ILE A 2 -17.17 -19.09 25.13
CA ILE A 2 -18.12 -18.60 24.14
C ILE A 2 -17.38 -17.57 23.28
N PHE A 3 -17.47 -17.71 21.96
CA PHE A 3 -16.89 -16.73 21.02
C PHE A 3 -18.03 -16.08 20.21
N ILE A 4 -18.05 -14.75 20.20
CA ILE A 4 -19.02 -13.93 19.46
C ILE A 4 -18.23 -13.12 18.43
N ASP A 5 -18.38 -13.47 17.17
CA ASP A 5 -17.79 -12.71 16.08
C ASP A 5 -18.70 -11.56 15.66
N GLU A 6 -18.13 -10.49 15.11
CA GLU A 6 -18.86 -9.30 14.64
C GLU A 6 -19.85 -8.75 15.70
N ILE A 7 -19.41 -8.60 16.94
CA ILE A 7 -20.27 -8.13 18.06
C ILE A 7 -20.92 -6.77 17.78
N ASP A 8 -20.34 -5.95 16.93
CA ASP A 8 -20.90 -4.67 16.49
C ASP A 8 -22.23 -4.81 15.72
N ALA A 9 -22.54 -5.99 15.21
CA ALA A 9 -23.86 -6.25 14.59
C ALA A 9 -25.03 -6.06 15.57
N ILE A 10 -24.81 -6.37 16.85
CA ILE A 10 -25.81 -6.23 17.92
C ILE A 10 -25.44 -5.18 18.95
N GLY A 11 -24.14 -4.89 19.11
CA GLY A 11 -23.57 -4.03 20.16
C GLY A 11 -23.42 -2.57 19.80
N LYS A 12 -24.05 -2.07 18.74
CA LYS A 12 -23.90 -0.69 18.26
C LYS A 12 -24.56 0.31 19.24
N THR A 13 -23.90 1.47 19.41
CA THR A 13 -24.43 2.61 20.19
C THR A 13 -25.80 3.05 19.68
N ARG A 14 -26.65 3.49 20.59
CA ARG A 14 -28.04 3.92 20.32
C ARG A 14 -28.04 5.20 19.48
N ASP A 15 -28.56 5.13 18.27
CA ASP A 15 -28.82 6.33 17.45
C ASP A 15 -30.17 6.94 17.92
N THR A 16 -30.13 8.18 18.39
CA THR A 16 -31.32 8.92 18.86
C THR A 16 -32.22 9.42 17.73
N HIS A 17 -31.91 9.10 16.48
CA HIS A 17 -32.69 9.56 15.32
C HIS A 17 -33.29 8.40 14.53
N TYR A 18 -34.64 8.34 14.59
CA TYR A 18 -35.60 7.52 13.84
C TYR A 18 -35.72 6.03 14.24
N GLY A 19 -36.91 5.72 14.72
CA GLY A 19 -37.41 4.40 15.13
C GLY A 19 -37.22 3.33 14.04
N GLY A 20 -36.69 2.20 14.47
CA GLY A 20 -36.56 1.03 13.61
C GLY A 20 -35.62 -0.08 14.07
N ASN A 21 -35.11 -0.07 15.32
CA ASN A 21 -34.18 -1.13 15.76
C ASN A 21 -34.52 -1.74 17.13
N ASP A 22 -35.80 -1.83 17.50
CA ASP A 22 -36.25 -2.42 18.78
C ASP A 22 -35.69 -3.84 19.03
N GLU A 23 -35.60 -4.67 17.98
CA GLU A 23 -35.10 -6.05 18.11
C GLU A 23 -33.60 -6.10 18.44
N ARG A 24 -32.78 -5.22 17.85
CA ARG A 24 -31.35 -5.16 18.15
C ARG A 24 -31.08 -4.64 19.57
N GLU A 25 -31.81 -3.60 19.98
CA GLU A 25 -31.72 -3.09 21.34
C GLU A 25 -32.19 -4.12 22.37
N GLN A 26 -33.23 -4.88 22.06
CA GLN A 26 -33.68 -5.99 22.92
C GLN A 26 -32.60 -7.07 23.01
N THR A 27 -31.98 -7.45 21.90
CA THR A 27 -30.90 -8.43 21.87
C THR A 27 -29.69 -7.96 22.66
N LEU A 28 -29.27 -6.69 22.50
CA LEU A 28 -28.19 -6.11 23.28
C LEU A 28 -28.52 -6.09 24.78
N ASN A 29 -29.71 -5.63 25.15
CA ASN A 29 -30.12 -5.59 26.54
C ASN A 29 -30.19 -6.99 27.17
N GLN A 30 -30.65 -7.99 26.40
CA GLN A 30 -30.65 -9.38 26.85
C GLN A 30 -29.21 -9.90 27.03
N LEU A 31 -28.32 -9.64 26.08
CA LEU A 31 -26.89 -10.02 26.18
C LEU A 31 -26.27 -9.39 27.45
N LEU A 32 -26.51 -8.11 27.70
CA LEU A 32 -25.99 -7.41 28.87
C LEU A 32 -26.52 -8.02 30.16
N ALA A 33 -27.82 -8.36 30.19
CA ALA A 33 -28.45 -8.99 31.36
C ALA A 33 -27.88 -10.40 31.62
N GLU A 34 -27.66 -11.20 30.58
CA GLU A 34 -27.04 -12.52 30.72
C GLU A 34 -25.59 -12.40 31.17
N MET A 35 -24.83 -11.42 30.67
CA MET A 35 -23.43 -11.19 31.10
C MET A 35 -23.36 -10.79 32.58
N ASP A 36 -24.26 -9.94 33.05
CA ASP A 36 -24.32 -9.52 34.46
C ASP A 36 -24.76 -10.66 35.39
N GLY A 37 -25.47 -11.66 34.86
CA GLY A 37 -25.91 -12.85 35.55
C GLY A 37 -24.88 -14.00 35.57
N PHE A 38 -23.72 -13.85 34.95
CA PHE A 38 -22.73 -14.93 34.92
C PHE A 38 -22.07 -15.16 36.27
N ASP A 39 -22.17 -16.40 36.70
CA ASP A 39 -21.43 -16.89 37.86
C ASP A 39 -19.96 -17.15 37.51
N SER A 40 -19.08 -16.25 37.91
CA SER A 40 -17.63 -16.33 37.69
C SER A 40 -17.01 -17.63 38.25
N SER A 41 -17.66 -18.28 39.23
CA SER A 41 -17.19 -19.54 39.81
C SER A 41 -17.28 -20.72 38.83
N LYS A 42 -18.10 -20.63 37.79
CA LYS A 42 -18.28 -21.67 36.77
C LYS A 42 -17.23 -21.64 35.67
N GLY A 43 -16.25 -20.74 35.74
CA GLY A 43 -15.13 -20.67 34.78
C GLY A 43 -15.55 -20.38 33.34
N LEU A 44 -16.65 -19.62 33.15
CA LEU A 44 -17.10 -19.20 31.84
C LEU A 44 -16.22 -18.05 31.31
N LEU A 45 -15.73 -18.18 30.08
CA LEU A 45 -15.00 -17.14 29.37
C LEU A 45 -15.76 -16.74 28.10
N ILE A 46 -16.02 -15.46 27.96
CA ILE A 46 -16.62 -14.89 26.73
C ILE A 46 -15.54 -14.10 26.01
N LEU A 47 -15.42 -14.35 24.70
CA LEU A 47 -14.59 -13.62 23.78
C LEU A 47 -15.48 -13.01 22.70
N ALA A 48 -15.24 -11.77 22.34
CA ALA A 48 -15.90 -11.14 21.19
C ALA A 48 -14.86 -10.52 20.27
N ALA A 49 -15.17 -10.45 18.98
CA ALA A 49 -14.36 -9.77 17.99
C ALA A 49 -15.17 -8.74 17.24
N THR A 50 -14.51 -7.65 16.85
CA THR A 50 -15.09 -6.61 16.00
C THR A 50 -13.99 -5.89 15.23
N ASN A 51 -14.32 -5.44 14.03
CA ASN A 51 -13.50 -4.52 13.24
C ASN A 51 -13.88 -3.05 13.48
N ARG A 52 -14.90 -2.79 14.32
CA ARG A 52 -15.45 -1.45 14.56
C ARG A 52 -15.69 -1.20 16.04
N PRO A 53 -14.61 -1.16 16.86
CA PRO A 53 -14.74 -1.00 18.31
C PRO A 53 -15.36 0.35 18.70
N GLU A 54 -15.24 1.37 17.85
CA GLU A 54 -15.72 2.73 18.06
C GLU A 54 -17.24 2.84 18.11
N ILE A 55 -17.96 1.94 17.44
CA ILE A 55 -19.42 1.97 17.41
C ILE A 55 -20.08 1.14 18.52
N LEU A 56 -19.27 0.41 19.32
CA LEU A 56 -19.80 -0.41 20.39
C LEU A 56 -20.42 0.43 21.51
N ASP A 57 -21.55 -0.05 22.03
CA ASP A 57 -22.17 0.57 23.20
C ASP A 57 -21.21 0.51 24.41
N PRO A 58 -20.91 1.65 25.06
CA PRO A 58 -20.03 1.70 26.22
C PRO A 58 -20.43 0.75 27.35
N ALA A 59 -21.71 0.35 27.42
CA ALA A 59 -22.18 -0.61 28.40
C ALA A 59 -21.53 -2.00 28.25
N LEU A 60 -21.20 -2.42 27.03
CA LEU A 60 -20.47 -3.67 26.78
C LEU A 60 -19.04 -3.67 27.34
N LEU A 61 -18.44 -2.50 27.43
CA LEU A 61 -17.03 -2.31 27.78
C LEU A 61 -16.82 -2.02 29.28
N ARG A 62 -17.88 -2.11 30.10
CA ARG A 62 -17.81 -1.91 31.55
C ARG A 62 -17.16 -3.11 32.25
N PRO A 63 -16.50 -2.88 33.42
CA PRO A 63 -15.99 -3.97 34.24
C PRO A 63 -17.06 -5.02 34.57
N GLY A 64 -16.67 -6.29 34.49
CA GLY A 64 -17.61 -7.43 34.69
C GLY A 64 -18.24 -7.91 33.36
N ARG A 65 -17.99 -7.25 32.23
CA ARG A 65 -18.43 -7.64 30.90
C ARG A 65 -17.19 -7.84 30.01
N PHE A 66 -17.01 -7.08 28.92
CA PHE A 66 -15.75 -7.10 28.15
C PHE A 66 -14.74 -6.13 28.78
N ASP A 67 -14.12 -6.55 29.83
CA ASP A 67 -13.21 -5.74 30.65
C ASP A 67 -11.77 -5.71 30.10
N ARG A 68 -11.42 -6.63 29.20
CA ARG A 68 -10.12 -6.68 28.52
C ARG A 68 -10.27 -6.47 27.03
N ARG A 69 -9.47 -5.55 26.50
CA ARG A 69 -9.35 -5.30 25.07
C ARG A 69 -8.00 -5.81 24.60
N ILE A 70 -8.01 -6.57 23.52
CA ILE A 70 -6.82 -7.08 22.85
C ILE A 70 -6.86 -6.54 21.43
N ILE A 71 -5.89 -5.70 21.11
CA ILE A 71 -5.73 -5.17 19.76
C ILE A 71 -4.96 -6.21 18.96
N VAL A 72 -5.49 -6.58 17.79
CA VAL A 72 -4.84 -7.44 16.81
C VAL A 72 -4.36 -6.56 15.66
N ASP A 73 -3.12 -6.09 15.77
CA ASP A 73 -2.50 -5.24 14.77
C ASP A 73 -2.19 -6.01 13.48
N ARG A 74 -1.87 -5.25 12.42
CA ARG A 74 -1.29 -5.84 11.20
C ARG A 74 0.03 -6.52 11.56
N PRO A 75 0.33 -7.69 10.98
CA PRO A 75 1.54 -8.44 11.32
C PRO A 75 2.80 -7.69 10.85
N ASP A 76 3.82 -7.66 11.72
CA ASP A 76 5.17 -7.28 11.37
C ASP A 76 5.82 -8.30 10.40
N LEU A 77 7.04 -8.06 9.94
CA LEU A 77 7.75 -8.94 9.03
C LEU A 77 7.79 -10.39 9.54
N LYS A 78 8.16 -10.58 10.82
CA LYS A 78 8.23 -11.90 11.44
C LYS A 78 6.86 -12.55 11.57
N GLY A 79 5.84 -11.77 11.89
CA GLY A 79 4.45 -12.20 11.94
C GLY A 79 3.98 -12.68 10.56
N ARG A 80 4.30 -11.94 9.49
CA ARG A 80 3.96 -12.34 8.11
C ARG A 80 4.65 -13.65 7.71
N VAL A 81 5.93 -13.80 8.01
CA VAL A 81 6.67 -15.06 7.78
C VAL A 81 6.00 -16.23 8.51
N ASN A 82 5.61 -16.04 9.77
CA ASN A 82 4.97 -17.09 10.56
C ASN A 82 3.58 -17.44 10.00
N ILE A 83 2.79 -16.45 9.58
CA ILE A 83 1.46 -16.66 8.97
C ILE A 83 1.62 -17.44 7.66
N LEU A 84 2.55 -17.04 6.78
CA LEU A 84 2.85 -17.76 5.53
C LEU A 84 3.22 -19.22 5.83
N LYS A 85 4.11 -19.48 6.77
CA LYS A 85 4.49 -20.84 7.20
C LYS A 85 3.31 -21.65 7.72
N VAL A 86 2.39 -21.04 8.46
CA VAL A 86 1.18 -21.73 8.96
C VAL A 86 0.28 -22.18 7.82
N HIS A 87 0.00 -21.29 6.85
CA HIS A 87 -0.86 -21.62 5.72
C HIS A 87 -0.19 -22.55 4.71
N ALA A 88 1.14 -22.51 4.61
CA ALA A 88 1.91 -23.39 3.74
C ALA A 88 2.03 -24.85 4.24
N LYS A 89 1.68 -25.17 5.50
CA LYS A 89 1.76 -26.54 6.04
C LYS A 89 1.05 -27.63 5.23
N LYS A 90 0.03 -27.25 4.47
CA LYS A 90 -0.77 -28.17 3.65
C LYS A 90 -0.41 -28.14 2.17
N VAL A 91 0.63 -27.40 1.81
CA VAL A 91 1.07 -27.18 0.43
C VAL A 91 2.47 -27.75 0.26
N LEU A 92 2.71 -28.45 -0.83
CA LEU A 92 4.06 -28.89 -1.18
C LEU A 92 4.84 -27.70 -1.72
N LEU A 93 6.00 -27.45 -1.13
CA LEU A 93 6.91 -26.37 -1.52
C LEU A 93 8.15 -26.99 -2.15
N ASP A 94 8.74 -26.31 -3.11
CA ASP A 94 10.06 -26.67 -3.63
C ASP A 94 11.20 -26.00 -2.82
N GLU A 95 12.43 -26.31 -3.17
CA GLU A 95 13.63 -25.82 -2.46
C GLU A 95 13.91 -24.32 -2.68
N THR A 96 13.21 -23.69 -3.63
CA THR A 96 13.44 -22.26 -3.96
C THR A 96 12.70 -21.31 -3.03
N VAL A 97 11.78 -21.80 -2.20
CA VAL A 97 10.85 -20.98 -1.41
C VAL A 97 11.57 -20.28 -0.26
N ASP A 98 11.55 -18.96 -0.31
CA ASP A 98 12.01 -18.05 0.73
C ASP A 98 10.83 -17.17 1.20
N PHE A 99 10.31 -17.46 2.40
CA PHE A 99 9.21 -16.69 2.99
C PHE A 99 9.62 -15.30 3.48
N ASP A 100 10.90 -15.09 3.81
CA ASP A 100 11.38 -13.78 4.24
C ASP A 100 11.29 -12.78 3.07
N ALA A 101 11.71 -13.20 1.87
CA ALA A 101 11.57 -12.39 0.66
C ALA A 101 10.09 -12.08 0.32
N ILE A 102 9.18 -13.05 0.49
CA ILE A 102 7.74 -12.82 0.28
C ILE A 102 7.17 -11.88 1.35
N ALA A 103 7.56 -12.04 2.60
CA ALA A 103 7.11 -11.17 3.69
C ALA A 103 7.57 -9.71 3.50
N LEU A 104 8.79 -9.49 2.99
CA LEU A 104 9.26 -8.16 2.61
C LEU A 104 8.41 -7.54 1.50
N ALA A 105 8.11 -8.32 0.46
CA ALA A 105 7.28 -7.88 -0.67
C ALA A 105 5.81 -7.64 -0.32
N THR A 106 5.37 -8.03 0.88
CA THR A 106 3.98 -7.95 1.34
C THR A 106 3.82 -7.06 2.57
N SER A 107 4.60 -5.98 2.66
CA SER A 107 4.46 -4.99 3.73
C SER A 107 3.02 -4.47 3.80
N GLY A 108 2.44 -4.40 4.99
CA GLY A 108 1.07 -3.98 5.23
C GLY A 108 -0.03 -5.01 4.92
N ALA A 109 0.30 -6.19 4.36
CA ALA A 109 -0.66 -7.26 4.13
C ALA A 109 -1.17 -7.85 5.46
N VAL A 110 -2.46 -8.22 5.47
CA VAL A 110 -3.11 -8.87 6.61
C VAL A 110 -3.10 -10.39 6.47
N GLY A 111 -3.48 -11.10 7.54
CA GLY A 111 -3.44 -12.57 7.58
C GLY A 111 -4.25 -13.24 6.48
N SER A 112 -5.41 -12.68 6.12
CA SER A 112 -6.25 -13.17 5.02
C SER A 112 -5.58 -13.04 3.65
N ASP A 113 -4.86 -11.94 3.41
CA ASP A 113 -4.14 -11.74 2.16
C ASP A 113 -3.03 -12.77 2.01
N LEU A 114 -2.24 -12.98 3.08
CA LEU A 114 -1.16 -13.96 3.11
C LEU A 114 -1.66 -15.39 2.91
N ALA A 115 -2.80 -15.74 3.52
CA ALA A 115 -3.46 -17.02 3.31
C ALA A 115 -3.88 -17.20 1.85
N ASN A 116 -4.47 -16.16 1.25
CA ASN A 116 -4.88 -16.15 -0.14
C ASN A 116 -3.68 -16.26 -1.09
N MET A 117 -2.55 -15.61 -0.78
CA MET A 117 -1.31 -15.73 -1.58
C MET A 117 -0.81 -17.18 -1.64
N ILE A 118 -0.81 -17.91 -0.53
CA ILE A 118 -0.43 -19.33 -0.52
C ILE A 118 -1.40 -20.17 -1.38
N ASN A 119 -2.70 -19.89 -1.30
CA ASN A 119 -3.70 -20.58 -2.10
C ASN A 119 -3.55 -20.28 -3.60
N GLU A 120 -3.40 -19.00 -3.99
CA GLU A 120 -3.17 -18.62 -5.39
C GLU A 120 -1.87 -19.21 -5.94
N ALA A 121 -0.79 -19.24 -5.14
CA ALA A 121 0.48 -19.86 -5.54
C ALA A 121 0.32 -21.36 -5.80
N ALA A 122 -0.45 -22.07 -4.98
CA ALA A 122 -0.77 -23.49 -5.20
C ALA A 122 -1.57 -23.69 -6.50
N ILE A 123 -2.56 -22.82 -6.77
CA ILE A 123 -3.33 -22.85 -8.02
C ILE A 123 -2.42 -22.61 -9.23
N LEU A 124 -1.48 -21.67 -9.15
CA LEU A 124 -0.51 -21.36 -10.20
C LEU A 124 0.41 -22.56 -10.48
N ALA A 125 0.94 -23.21 -9.43
CA ALA A 125 1.77 -24.39 -9.59
C ALA A 125 1.03 -25.51 -10.37
N VAL A 126 -0.21 -25.82 -9.98
CA VAL A 126 -1.05 -26.81 -10.66
C VAL A 126 -1.36 -26.40 -12.09
N LYS A 127 -1.69 -25.13 -12.34
CA LYS A 127 -1.94 -24.60 -13.69
C LYS A 127 -0.73 -24.74 -14.61
N HIS A 128 0.47 -24.69 -14.07
CA HIS A 128 1.71 -24.90 -14.80
C HIS A 128 2.17 -26.38 -14.82
N GLY A 129 1.30 -27.33 -14.41
CA GLY A 129 1.59 -28.77 -14.43
C GLY A 129 2.58 -29.22 -13.35
N ARG A 130 2.79 -28.44 -12.29
CA ARG A 130 3.70 -28.75 -11.18
C ARG A 130 2.92 -29.18 -9.94
N THR A 131 3.55 -30.00 -9.13
CA THR A 131 2.98 -30.51 -7.86
C THR A 131 3.46 -29.72 -6.64
N ALA A 132 4.57 -28.96 -6.78
CA ALA A 132 5.13 -28.13 -5.73
C ALA A 132 5.14 -26.65 -6.13
N VAL A 133 4.91 -25.79 -5.15
CA VAL A 133 4.95 -24.33 -5.29
C VAL A 133 6.40 -23.87 -5.26
N SER A 134 6.77 -23.02 -6.21
CA SER A 134 8.08 -22.37 -6.31
C SER A 134 8.02 -20.92 -5.82
N GLN A 135 9.21 -20.32 -5.59
CA GLN A 135 9.31 -18.90 -5.27
C GLN A 135 8.66 -18.01 -6.31
N LYS A 136 8.76 -18.39 -7.60
CA LYS A 136 8.11 -17.67 -8.70
C LYS A 136 6.60 -17.63 -8.57
N ASP A 137 5.98 -18.75 -8.18
CA ASP A 137 4.52 -18.82 -7.99
C ASP A 137 4.08 -17.92 -6.83
N LEU A 138 4.87 -17.87 -5.76
CA LEU A 138 4.59 -16.99 -4.63
C LEU A 138 4.67 -15.52 -5.02
N PHE A 139 5.69 -15.08 -5.76
CA PHE A 139 5.74 -13.70 -6.24
C PHE A 139 4.59 -13.36 -7.20
N GLU A 140 4.22 -14.29 -8.11
CA GLU A 140 3.06 -14.10 -8.98
C GLU A 140 1.76 -14.03 -8.18
N ALA A 141 1.63 -14.84 -7.11
CA ALA A 141 0.48 -14.78 -6.20
C ALA A 141 0.42 -13.45 -5.41
N VAL A 142 1.56 -12.91 -4.98
CA VAL A 142 1.63 -11.57 -4.39
C VAL A 142 1.05 -10.52 -5.33
N GLU A 143 1.47 -10.55 -6.61
CA GLU A 143 0.94 -9.62 -7.62
C GLU A 143 -0.57 -9.80 -7.83
N ILE A 144 -1.05 -11.05 -7.91
CA ILE A 144 -2.47 -11.35 -8.07
C ILE A 144 -3.31 -10.82 -6.91
N VAL A 145 -2.84 -10.99 -5.69
CA VAL A 145 -3.58 -10.58 -4.49
C VAL A 145 -3.54 -9.06 -4.30
N LEU A 146 -2.39 -8.41 -4.54
CA LEU A 146 -2.22 -6.98 -4.31
C LEU A 146 -2.66 -6.10 -5.49
N MET A 147 -2.46 -6.57 -6.74
CA MET A 147 -2.71 -5.78 -7.96
C MET A 147 -3.84 -6.34 -8.82
N GLY A 148 -4.32 -7.55 -8.50
CA GLY A 148 -5.31 -8.27 -9.30
C GLY A 148 -4.70 -9.13 -10.40
N LYS A 149 -5.56 -9.95 -11.03
CA LYS A 149 -5.17 -10.83 -12.14
C LYS A 149 -4.88 -10.05 -13.41
N GLU A 150 -4.05 -10.61 -14.29
CA GLU A 150 -3.82 -10.04 -15.62
C GLU A 150 -5.12 -9.98 -16.42
N LYS A 151 -5.38 -8.83 -17.02
CA LYS A 151 -6.49 -8.63 -17.95
C LYS A 151 -6.05 -8.99 -19.36
N LYS A 152 -6.31 -10.23 -19.76
CA LYS A 152 -5.99 -10.71 -21.12
C LYS A 152 -6.91 -10.11 -22.21
N ASP A 153 -8.09 -9.63 -21.81
CA ASP A 153 -9.11 -9.10 -22.72
C ASP A 153 -8.94 -7.61 -23.05
N ARG A 154 -8.07 -6.92 -22.32
CA ARG A 154 -7.79 -5.49 -22.54
C ARG A 154 -6.50 -5.35 -23.35
N ILE A 155 -6.66 -5.20 -24.66
CA ILE A 155 -5.56 -4.91 -25.57
C ILE A 155 -5.38 -3.39 -25.60
N LEU A 156 -4.25 -2.90 -25.04
CA LEU A 156 -3.87 -1.50 -25.19
C LEU A 156 -3.50 -1.21 -26.64
N SER A 157 -3.91 -0.07 -27.17
CA SER A 157 -3.43 0.43 -28.46
C SER A 157 -1.91 0.64 -28.41
N GLN A 158 -1.25 0.71 -29.56
CA GLN A 158 0.19 0.97 -29.60
C GLN A 158 0.58 2.31 -28.95
N GLU A 159 -0.30 3.31 -29.09
CA GLU A 159 -0.12 4.62 -28.47
C GLU A 159 -0.27 4.54 -26.96
N GLU A 160 -1.32 3.90 -26.43
CA GLU A 160 -1.49 3.68 -25.00
C GLU A 160 -0.34 2.88 -24.40
N ARG A 161 0.12 1.81 -25.06
CA ARG A 161 1.29 1.02 -24.63
C ARG A 161 2.53 1.89 -24.50
N LYS A 162 2.74 2.80 -25.44
CA LYS A 162 3.85 3.74 -25.41
C LYS A 162 3.72 4.70 -24.24
N ILE A 163 2.56 5.31 -24.05
CA ILE A 163 2.30 6.23 -22.93
C ILE A 163 2.52 5.53 -21.59
N VAL A 164 1.90 4.37 -21.37
CA VAL A 164 2.03 3.60 -20.12
C VAL A 164 3.49 3.21 -19.89
N SER A 165 4.24 2.79 -20.94
CA SER A 165 5.66 2.45 -20.78
C SER A 165 6.50 3.62 -20.28
N TYR A 166 6.32 4.80 -20.84
CA TYR A 166 7.04 5.99 -20.39
C TYR A 166 6.62 6.42 -18.98
N HIS A 167 5.34 6.27 -18.65
CA HIS A 167 4.80 6.53 -17.33
C HIS A 167 5.49 5.63 -16.28
N GLU A 168 5.45 4.31 -16.47
CA GLU A 168 6.03 3.36 -15.52
C GLU A 168 7.56 3.47 -15.44
N VAL A 169 8.23 3.67 -16.58
CA VAL A 169 9.68 3.90 -16.57
C VAL A 169 10.02 5.23 -15.91
N GLY A 170 9.18 6.25 -16.04
CA GLY A 170 9.31 7.50 -15.29
C GLY A 170 9.41 7.28 -13.80
N HIS A 171 8.46 6.52 -13.22
CA HIS A 171 8.48 6.14 -11.81
C HIS A 171 9.76 5.39 -11.43
N ALA A 172 10.10 4.35 -12.19
CA ALA A 172 11.25 3.51 -11.90
C ALA A 172 12.58 4.27 -11.99
N LEU A 173 12.74 5.10 -13.02
CA LEU A 173 13.97 5.85 -13.26
C LEU A 173 14.20 6.92 -12.19
N VAL A 174 13.17 7.69 -11.84
CA VAL A 174 13.26 8.69 -10.78
C VAL A 174 13.54 8.04 -9.43
N SER A 175 12.93 6.90 -9.13
CA SER A 175 13.26 6.14 -7.92
C SER A 175 14.70 5.68 -7.90
N ALA A 176 15.22 5.12 -9.00
CA ALA A 176 16.61 4.67 -9.08
C ALA A 176 17.66 5.80 -9.00
N LEU A 177 17.28 7.02 -9.35
CA LEU A 177 18.14 8.20 -9.23
C LEU A 177 18.19 8.80 -7.82
N GLN A 178 17.27 8.41 -6.94
CA GLN A 178 17.18 8.89 -5.57
C GLN A 178 17.75 7.87 -4.59
N LYS A 179 18.63 8.31 -3.69
CA LYS A 179 19.30 7.44 -2.72
C LYS A 179 18.35 6.91 -1.65
N ASP A 180 17.27 7.65 -1.38
CA ASP A 180 16.33 7.38 -0.31
C ASP A 180 15.05 6.66 -0.82
N ALA A 181 15.06 6.17 -2.08
CA ALA A 181 13.95 5.42 -2.67
C ALA A 181 14.17 3.91 -2.61
N GLU A 182 13.08 3.17 -2.61
CA GLU A 182 13.10 1.69 -2.60
C GLU A 182 13.56 1.11 -3.94
N PRO A 183 14.30 -0.03 -3.94
CA PRO A 183 14.76 -0.67 -5.14
C PRO A 183 13.62 -1.15 -6.04
N VAL A 184 13.78 -0.93 -7.35
CA VAL A 184 12.86 -1.44 -8.36
C VAL A 184 13.07 -2.94 -8.55
N GLN A 185 12.03 -3.73 -8.34
CA GLN A 185 12.04 -5.18 -8.53
C GLN A 185 11.51 -5.61 -9.90
N LYS A 186 10.48 -4.91 -10.38
CA LYS A 186 9.78 -5.25 -11.62
C LYS A 186 9.07 -4.03 -12.18
N ILE A 187 9.03 -3.91 -13.51
CA ILE A 187 8.22 -2.93 -14.22
C ILE A 187 7.38 -3.68 -15.25
N THR A 188 6.09 -3.37 -15.32
CA THR A 188 5.19 -4.02 -16.29
C THR A 188 4.15 -3.05 -16.82
N ILE A 189 3.77 -3.27 -18.09
CA ILE A 189 2.65 -2.56 -18.75
C ILE A 189 1.49 -3.50 -19.04
N VAL A 190 1.46 -4.66 -18.38
CA VAL A 190 0.36 -5.61 -18.49
C VAL A 190 -0.79 -5.17 -17.59
N PRO A 191 -1.99 -4.86 -18.14
CA PRO A 191 -3.12 -4.39 -17.35
C PRO A 191 -3.60 -5.40 -16.31
N ARG A 192 -4.03 -4.92 -15.15
CA ARG A 192 -4.53 -5.72 -14.03
C ARG A 192 -6.01 -5.47 -13.74
N THR A 193 -6.66 -6.43 -13.08
CA THR A 193 -8.11 -6.35 -12.81
C THR A 193 -8.48 -5.26 -11.80
N MET A 194 -7.57 -4.82 -10.95
CA MET A 194 -7.79 -3.71 -10.01
C MET A 194 -7.62 -2.31 -10.64
N GLY A 195 -7.52 -2.24 -11.97
CA GLY A 195 -7.57 -0.98 -12.71
C GLY A 195 -6.23 -0.43 -13.17
N ALA A 196 -5.12 -0.94 -12.67
CA ALA A 196 -3.79 -0.55 -13.13
C ALA A 196 -3.57 -0.96 -14.58
N LEU A 197 -3.03 -0.04 -15.40
CA LEU A 197 -2.62 -0.29 -16.81
C LEU A 197 -1.18 -0.79 -16.89
N GLY A 198 -0.38 -0.42 -15.91
CA GLY A 198 0.98 -0.85 -15.62
C GLY A 198 1.27 -0.65 -14.15
N TYR A 199 2.44 -1.04 -13.70
CA TYR A 199 2.94 -0.71 -12.36
C TYR A 199 4.44 -0.96 -12.24
N VAL A 200 5.04 -0.26 -11.30
CA VAL A 200 6.40 -0.52 -10.80
C VAL A 200 6.28 -1.22 -9.45
N MET A 201 6.89 -2.40 -9.33
CA MET A 201 7.00 -3.09 -8.05
C MET A 201 8.32 -2.70 -7.40
N GLN A 202 8.22 -2.10 -6.24
CA GLN A 202 9.35 -1.79 -5.37
C GLN A 202 9.27 -2.67 -4.13
N VAL A 203 10.39 -3.16 -3.66
CA VAL A 203 10.47 -3.97 -2.45
C VAL A 203 11.57 -3.39 -1.58
N PRO A 204 11.24 -2.97 -0.35
CA PRO A 204 12.23 -2.45 0.57
C PRO A 204 13.26 -3.53 0.92
N GLU A 205 14.51 -3.14 1.16
CA GLU A 205 15.55 -4.05 1.62
C GLU A 205 15.32 -4.48 3.07
N GLU A 206 14.70 -3.60 3.86
CA GLU A 206 14.37 -3.83 5.27
C GLU A 206 12.99 -3.28 5.61
N GLU A 207 12.33 -3.85 6.60
CA GLU A 207 11.07 -3.30 7.12
C GLU A 207 11.35 -2.03 7.92
N LYS A 208 10.73 -0.92 7.50
CA LYS A 208 10.84 0.38 8.16
C LYS A 208 9.52 0.79 8.79
N TYR A 209 9.60 1.24 10.05
CA TYR A 209 8.46 1.78 10.79
C TYR A 209 8.44 3.31 10.83
N LEU A 210 9.57 3.95 10.51
CA LEU A 210 9.71 5.40 10.51
C LEU A 210 10.26 5.86 9.16
N ASN A 211 9.58 6.83 8.56
CA ASN A 211 10.06 7.50 7.37
C ASN A 211 10.60 8.89 7.74
N THR A 212 11.76 9.21 7.25
CA THR A 212 12.35 10.56 7.37
C THR A 212 11.67 11.52 6.39
N LYS A 213 11.79 12.83 6.63
CA LYS A 213 11.30 13.85 5.69
C LYS A 213 11.87 13.64 4.28
N LYS A 214 13.16 13.29 4.16
CA LYS A 214 13.83 13.06 2.87
C LYS A 214 13.24 11.87 2.11
N GLU A 215 12.94 10.77 2.81
CA GLU A 215 12.30 9.60 2.20
C GLU A 215 10.88 9.91 1.73
N LEU A 216 10.10 10.67 2.52
CA LEU A 216 8.77 11.10 2.09
C LEU A 216 8.83 12.08 0.91
N ASP A 217 9.77 13.02 0.90
CA ASP A 217 10.00 13.92 -0.23
C ASP A 217 10.37 13.10 -1.49
N ALA A 218 11.27 12.10 -1.36
CA ALA A 218 11.65 11.20 -2.46
C ALA A 218 10.46 10.38 -2.99
N MET A 219 9.60 9.87 -2.09
CA MET A 219 8.38 9.16 -2.48
C MET A 219 7.45 10.07 -3.29
N VAL A 220 7.26 11.32 -2.87
CA VAL A 220 6.38 12.27 -3.59
C VAL A 220 6.93 12.58 -4.98
N VAL A 221 8.24 12.79 -5.10
CA VAL A 221 8.90 13.00 -6.41
C VAL A 221 8.72 11.78 -7.30
N GLY A 222 8.90 10.56 -6.76
CA GLY A 222 8.69 9.30 -7.46
C GLY A 222 7.25 9.12 -7.95
N LEU A 223 6.25 9.44 -7.11
CA LEU A 223 4.82 9.35 -7.47
C LEU A 223 4.45 10.30 -8.61
N LEU A 224 5.04 11.48 -8.69
CA LEU A 224 4.74 12.46 -9.74
C LEU A 224 5.52 12.22 -11.04
N ALA A 225 6.48 11.30 -11.02
CA ALA A 225 7.40 11.05 -12.13
C ALA A 225 6.72 10.44 -13.37
N GLY A 226 5.70 9.60 -13.19
CA GLY A 226 4.93 9.06 -14.32
C GLY A 226 4.26 10.17 -15.14
N ARG A 227 3.58 11.10 -14.47
CA ARG A 227 3.00 12.29 -15.09
C ARG A 227 4.04 13.18 -15.76
N ALA A 228 5.17 13.39 -15.08
CA ALA A 228 6.26 14.20 -15.63
C ALA A 228 6.88 13.56 -16.89
N ALA A 229 6.96 12.24 -16.94
CA ALA A 229 7.42 11.50 -18.13
C ALA A 229 6.45 11.65 -19.31
N GLU A 230 5.14 11.56 -19.07
CA GLU A 230 4.12 11.78 -20.10
C GLU A 230 4.26 13.18 -20.71
N GLU A 231 4.28 14.23 -19.90
CA GLU A 231 4.40 15.61 -20.36
C GLU A 231 5.72 15.85 -21.11
N LEU A 232 6.84 15.34 -20.59
CA LEU A 232 8.15 15.51 -21.20
C LEU A 232 8.26 14.86 -22.59
N VAL A 233 7.57 13.74 -22.80
CA VAL A 233 7.73 12.92 -24.02
C VAL A 233 6.66 13.22 -25.06
N PHE A 234 5.42 13.47 -24.62
CA PHE A 234 4.27 13.58 -25.50
C PHE A 234 3.68 15.00 -25.57
N ASP A 235 4.23 15.95 -24.79
CA ASP A 235 3.65 17.29 -24.60
C ASP A 235 2.16 17.22 -24.24
N ASN A 236 1.76 16.16 -23.56
CA ASN A 236 0.39 15.87 -23.17
C ASN A 236 0.38 15.02 -21.88
N VAL A 237 -0.77 14.95 -21.25
CA VAL A 237 -0.96 14.24 -19.99
C VAL A 237 -2.25 13.44 -20.03
N THR A 238 -2.26 12.29 -19.33
CA THR A 238 -3.42 11.41 -19.30
C THR A 238 -4.05 11.33 -17.91
N THR A 239 -5.20 10.66 -17.84
CA THR A 239 -5.88 10.36 -16.57
C THR A 239 -5.18 9.25 -15.78
N GLY A 240 -4.15 8.61 -16.32
CA GLY A 240 -3.43 7.49 -15.69
C GLY A 240 -2.80 7.85 -14.35
N ALA A 241 -2.31 9.07 -14.22
CA ALA A 241 -1.65 9.57 -13.02
C ALA A 241 -2.59 9.93 -11.84
N SER A 242 -3.91 9.69 -11.94
CA SER A 242 -4.87 10.14 -10.93
C SER A 242 -4.60 9.56 -9.53
N ASN A 243 -4.27 8.28 -9.44
CA ASN A 243 -3.95 7.60 -8.17
C ASN A 243 -2.64 8.11 -7.57
N ASP A 244 -1.63 8.34 -8.40
CA ASP A 244 -0.32 8.83 -7.95
C ASP A 244 -0.41 10.25 -7.40
N ILE A 245 -1.19 11.11 -8.06
CA ILE A 245 -1.47 12.47 -7.59
C ILE A 245 -2.23 12.44 -6.26
N GLU A 246 -3.22 11.55 -6.11
CA GLU A 246 -3.96 11.39 -4.85
C GLU A 246 -3.03 10.95 -3.72
N ARG A 247 -2.19 9.93 -3.95
CA ARG A 247 -1.22 9.43 -2.98
C ARG A 247 -0.18 10.50 -2.61
N ALA A 248 0.39 11.19 -3.60
CA ALA A 248 1.32 12.28 -3.38
C ALA A 248 0.69 13.39 -2.50
N THR A 249 -0.55 13.77 -2.81
CA THR A 249 -1.29 14.77 -2.05
C THR A 249 -1.52 14.33 -0.60
N LYS A 250 -1.89 13.07 -0.36
CA LYS A 250 -2.08 12.51 0.98
C LYS A 250 -0.77 12.55 1.79
N ILE A 251 0.35 12.16 1.18
CA ILE A 251 1.67 12.18 1.85
C ILE A 251 2.04 13.61 2.22
N VAL A 252 1.99 14.55 1.29
CA VAL A 252 2.36 15.95 1.54
C VAL A 252 1.45 16.57 2.60
N ARG A 253 0.14 16.29 2.56
CA ARG A 253 -0.81 16.76 3.57
C ARG A 253 -0.47 16.22 4.96
N ALA A 254 -0.15 14.93 5.07
CA ALA A 254 0.25 14.31 6.34
C ALA A 254 1.57 14.88 6.87
N MET A 255 2.57 15.15 6.00
CA MET A 255 3.82 15.81 6.38
C MET A 255 3.58 17.18 7.03
N ILE A 256 2.62 17.94 6.50
CA ILE A 256 2.29 19.27 6.99
C ILE A 256 1.44 19.22 8.25
N THR A 257 0.38 18.38 8.25
CA THR A 257 -0.67 18.47 9.29
C THR A 257 -0.46 17.52 10.46
N GLN A 258 0.27 16.40 10.27
CA GLN A 258 0.42 15.34 11.27
C GLN A 258 1.85 15.20 11.78
N TYR A 259 2.85 15.30 10.88
CA TYR A 259 4.23 14.96 11.22
C TYR A 259 5.09 16.15 11.61
N GLY A 260 4.56 17.40 11.56
CA GLY A 260 5.32 18.62 11.89
C GLY A 260 6.52 18.85 10.98
N MET A 261 6.44 18.41 9.72
CA MET A 261 7.55 18.50 8.75
C MET A 261 7.49 19.76 7.88
N SER A 262 6.54 20.67 8.12
CA SER A 262 6.45 21.98 7.47
C SER A 262 7.26 23.02 8.23
N GLU A 263 8.05 23.82 7.51
CA GLU A 263 8.77 24.95 8.12
C GLU A 263 7.80 26.09 8.55
N LYS A 264 6.68 26.22 7.82
CA LYS A 264 5.69 27.26 8.07
C LYS A 264 4.88 27.02 9.34
N PHE A 265 4.46 25.78 9.57
CA PHE A 265 3.61 25.43 10.71
C PHE A 265 4.38 24.82 11.88
N GLY A 266 5.64 24.46 11.68
CA GLY A 266 6.52 23.90 12.72
C GLY A 266 5.94 22.63 13.34
N LEU A 267 5.91 22.56 14.66
CA LEU A 267 5.46 21.39 15.42
C LEU A 267 3.97 21.44 15.80
N MET A 268 3.17 22.24 15.11
CA MET A 268 1.73 22.33 15.37
C MET A 268 1.02 21.13 14.76
N GLY A 269 0.28 20.34 15.58
CA GLY A 269 -0.62 19.31 15.11
C GLY A 269 -1.89 19.95 14.56
N LEU A 270 -2.13 19.83 13.25
CA LEU A 270 -3.21 20.51 12.53
C LEU A 270 -4.33 19.55 12.11
N ALA A 271 -4.13 18.26 12.33
CA ALA A 271 -5.12 17.22 12.03
C ALA A 271 -5.22 16.21 13.17
N GLU A 272 -6.41 15.74 13.42
CA GLU A 272 -6.71 14.67 14.36
C GLU A 272 -7.33 13.49 13.62
N GLN A 273 -7.01 12.28 14.08
CA GLN A 273 -7.61 11.06 13.59
C GLN A 273 -8.74 10.64 14.53
N GLU A 274 -9.93 10.47 13.98
CA GLU A 274 -11.14 10.14 14.76
C GLU A 274 -11.05 8.79 15.46
N ASP A 275 -10.24 7.87 14.93
CA ASP A 275 -10.06 6.52 15.46
C ASP A 275 -8.57 6.14 15.53
N GLN A 276 -8.15 5.61 16.68
CA GLN A 276 -6.79 5.10 16.89
C GLN A 276 -6.59 3.68 16.35
N TYR A 277 -7.67 2.95 16.03
CA TYR A 277 -7.62 1.50 15.79
C TYR A 277 -7.90 1.07 14.35
N LEU A 278 -8.51 1.93 13.55
CA LEU A 278 -8.76 1.72 12.13
C LEU A 278 -8.27 2.92 11.33
N GLU A 279 -8.28 2.84 10.02
CA GLU A 279 -8.03 3.97 9.13
C GLU A 279 -9.15 5.02 9.30
N GLY A 280 -9.19 5.63 10.48
CA GLY A 280 -10.17 6.63 10.87
C GLY A 280 -10.09 7.86 9.97
N ARG A 281 -11.19 8.59 9.85
CA ARG A 281 -11.21 9.85 9.11
C ARG A 281 -10.28 10.85 9.78
N ILE A 282 -9.39 11.42 8.98
CA ILE A 282 -8.52 12.53 9.39
C ILE A 282 -9.30 13.81 9.12
N TYR A 283 -9.49 14.63 10.13
CA TYR A 283 -10.08 15.96 10.00
C TYR A 283 -9.12 17.02 10.50
N LEU A 284 -9.23 18.21 9.90
CA LEU A 284 -8.41 19.34 10.28
C LEU A 284 -8.93 19.92 11.60
N ASN A 285 -8.01 20.14 12.55
CA ASN A 285 -8.28 20.81 13.82
C ASN A 285 -7.67 22.21 13.78
N CYS A 286 -8.15 23.05 12.87
CA CYS A 286 -7.69 24.43 12.70
C CYS A 286 -8.78 25.31 12.08
N GLY A 287 -8.60 26.62 12.16
CA GLY A 287 -9.52 27.57 11.53
C GLY A 287 -9.36 27.65 10.01
N ASP A 288 -10.38 28.16 9.31
CA ASP A 288 -10.45 28.22 7.85
C ASP A 288 -9.25 28.93 7.20
N ALA A 289 -8.74 29.99 7.81
CA ALA A 289 -7.56 30.70 7.32
C ALA A 289 -6.32 29.78 7.31
N THR A 290 -6.12 28.99 8.37
CA THR A 290 -5.03 28.02 8.45
C THR A 290 -5.24 26.87 7.45
N ALA A 291 -6.46 26.40 7.26
CA ALA A 291 -6.77 25.37 6.28
C ALA A 291 -6.42 25.84 4.85
N THR A 292 -6.74 27.10 4.51
CA THR A 292 -6.35 27.70 3.22
C THR A 292 -4.82 27.74 3.04
N GLU A 293 -4.11 28.10 4.09
CA GLU A 293 -2.64 28.13 4.08
C GLU A 293 -2.02 26.73 3.95
N ILE A 294 -2.65 25.70 4.54
CA ILE A 294 -2.25 24.31 4.36
C ILE A 294 -2.39 23.92 2.88
N ASP A 295 -3.50 24.27 2.23
CA ASP A 295 -3.72 23.95 0.82
C ASP A 295 -2.69 24.66 -0.08
N HIS A 296 -2.32 25.90 0.21
CA HIS A 296 -1.25 26.61 -0.49
C HIS A 296 0.11 25.91 -0.34
N GLU A 297 0.44 25.48 0.87
CA GLU A 297 1.70 24.77 1.14
C GLU A 297 1.74 23.40 0.46
N VAL A 298 0.60 22.66 0.44
CA VAL A 298 0.47 21.39 -0.30
C VAL A 298 0.70 21.61 -1.79
N MET A 299 0.02 22.59 -2.41
CA MET A 299 0.21 22.91 -3.82
C MET A 299 1.66 23.28 -4.16
N LYS A 300 2.31 24.08 -3.30
CA LYS A 300 3.71 24.46 -3.45
C LYS A 300 4.63 23.25 -3.45
N LYS A 301 4.51 22.38 -2.44
CA LYS A 301 5.35 21.18 -2.32
C LYS A 301 5.14 20.19 -3.47
N LEU A 302 3.89 19.97 -3.90
CA LEU A 302 3.61 19.13 -5.06
C LEU A 302 4.24 19.69 -6.33
N LYS A 303 4.19 21.02 -6.53
CA LYS A 303 4.84 21.68 -7.68
C LYS A 303 6.36 21.52 -7.64
N GLU A 304 6.98 21.76 -6.49
CA GLU A 304 8.44 21.59 -6.29
C GLU A 304 8.87 20.14 -6.60
N ALA A 305 8.13 19.17 -6.09
CA ALA A 305 8.40 17.74 -6.34
C ALA A 305 8.20 17.35 -7.82
N TYR A 306 7.20 17.92 -8.48
CA TYR A 306 6.96 17.72 -9.90
C TYR A 306 8.08 18.29 -10.77
N GLU A 307 8.54 19.50 -10.46
CA GLU A 307 9.66 20.15 -11.16
C GLU A 307 10.97 19.35 -10.97
N GLU A 308 11.20 18.78 -9.78
CA GLU A 308 12.35 17.91 -9.53
C GLU A 308 12.25 16.60 -10.32
N ALA A 309 11.08 15.93 -10.36
CA ALA A 309 10.87 14.76 -11.19
C ALA A 309 11.16 15.06 -12.68
N ARG A 310 10.65 16.17 -13.18
CA ARG A 310 10.87 16.61 -14.56
C ARG A 310 12.34 16.90 -14.84
N ARG A 311 13.06 17.54 -13.92
CA ARG A 311 14.51 17.79 -14.02
C ARG A 311 15.27 16.49 -14.14
N LEU A 312 15.05 15.53 -13.22
CA LEU A 312 15.70 14.24 -13.20
C LEU A 312 15.47 13.46 -14.49
N LEU A 313 14.24 13.45 -15.02
CA LEU A 313 13.89 12.80 -16.28
C LEU A 313 14.54 13.48 -17.50
N THR A 314 14.61 14.81 -17.51
CA THR A 314 15.22 15.58 -18.58
C THR A 314 16.72 15.30 -18.67
N GLU A 315 17.41 15.30 -17.54
CA GLU A 315 18.84 15.00 -17.45
C GLU A 315 19.16 13.55 -17.85
N ASN A 316 18.20 12.63 -17.65
CA ASN A 316 18.36 11.21 -17.95
C ASN A 316 17.49 10.74 -19.13
N ARG A 317 17.17 11.64 -20.07
CA ARG A 317 16.26 11.37 -21.20
C ARG A 317 16.68 10.15 -22.02
N LYS A 318 17.98 9.94 -22.28
CA LYS A 318 18.47 8.77 -23.03
C LYS A 318 18.15 7.44 -22.31
N ALA A 319 18.27 7.41 -20.99
CA ALA A 319 17.92 6.24 -20.19
C ALA A 319 16.41 5.98 -20.23
N LEU A 320 15.60 7.04 -20.08
CA LEU A 320 14.14 6.98 -20.18
C LEU A 320 13.72 6.35 -21.52
N ASP A 321 14.23 6.87 -22.65
CA ASP A 321 13.86 6.41 -23.99
C ASP A 321 14.29 4.95 -24.23
N ARG A 322 15.49 4.56 -23.78
CA ARG A 322 16.04 3.21 -24.02
C ARG A 322 15.30 2.16 -23.19
N ILE A 323 15.03 2.45 -21.92
CA ILE A 323 14.31 1.54 -21.02
C ILE A 323 12.84 1.42 -21.46
N ALA A 324 12.17 2.54 -21.79
CA ALA A 324 10.79 2.51 -22.27
C ALA A 324 10.67 1.72 -23.58
N GLY A 325 11.60 1.90 -24.53
CA GLY A 325 11.66 1.12 -25.76
C GLY A 325 11.81 -0.37 -25.52
N PHE A 326 12.62 -0.77 -24.54
CA PHE A 326 12.79 -2.18 -24.15
C PHE A 326 11.53 -2.73 -23.46
N LEU A 327 10.92 -1.95 -22.58
CA LEU A 327 9.68 -2.33 -21.88
C LEU A 327 8.50 -2.52 -22.88
N ILE A 328 8.38 -1.67 -23.89
CA ILE A 328 7.35 -1.81 -24.95
C ILE A 328 7.45 -3.17 -25.66
N GLN A 329 8.67 -3.65 -25.90
CA GLN A 329 8.90 -4.92 -26.59
C GLN A 329 8.65 -6.13 -25.67
N ARG A 330 9.08 -6.04 -24.41
CA ARG A 330 9.04 -7.15 -23.45
C ARG A 330 7.78 -7.20 -22.60
N GLU A 331 7.01 -6.11 -22.53
CA GLU A 331 5.82 -5.89 -21.68
C GLU A 331 6.12 -5.96 -20.17
N THR A 332 7.15 -6.66 -19.77
CA THR A 332 7.60 -6.80 -18.39
C THR A 332 9.10 -6.94 -18.37
N ILE A 333 9.75 -6.20 -17.47
CA ILE A 333 11.18 -6.27 -17.21
C ILE A 333 11.45 -6.41 -15.72
N THR A 334 12.50 -7.13 -15.38
CA THR A 334 12.98 -7.27 -14.00
C THR A 334 13.80 -6.05 -13.58
N GLY A 335 13.89 -5.82 -12.26
CA GLY A 335 14.75 -4.76 -11.72
C GLY A 335 16.22 -4.92 -12.14
N LYS A 336 16.69 -6.16 -12.29
CA LYS A 336 18.05 -6.44 -12.79
C LYS A 336 18.24 -5.97 -14.23
N GLU A 337 17.34 -6.33 -15.15
CA GLU A 337 17.37 -5.88 -16.55
C GLU A 337 17.27 -4.36 -16.65
N PHE A 338 16.39 -3.76 -15.83
CA PHE A 338 16.27 -2.31 -15.73
C PHE A 338 17.60 -1.64 -15.33
N MET A 339 18.25 -2.12 -14.26
CA MET A 339 19.51 -1.57 -13.75
C MET A 339 20.67 -1.80 -14.73
N GLU A 340 20.72 -2.94 -15.44
CA GLU A 340 21.72 -3.21 -16.48
C GLU A 340 21.64 -2.17 -17.60
N ILE A 341 20.44 -1.89 -18.11
CA ILE A 341 20.24 -0.87 -19.16
C ILE A 341 20.58 0.52 -18.62
N PHE A 342 20.15 0.84 -17.41
CA PHE A 342 20.43 2.12 -16.77
C PHE A 342 21.93 2.40 -16.65
N HIS A 343 22.72 1.43 -16.12
CA HIS A 343 24.16 1.56 -15.99
C HIS A 343 24.89 1.61 -17.34
N GLN A 344 24.42 0.87 -18.36
CA GLN A 344 24.98 0.97 -19.72
C GLN A 344 24.86 2.39 -20.26
N VAL A 345 23.70 3.02 -20.11
CA VAL A 345 23.49 4.39 -20.58
C VAL A 345 24.34 5.40 -19.79
N GLN A 346 24.46 5.22 -18.47
CA GLN A 346 25.31 6.08 -17.65
C GLN A 346 26.78 6.00 -18.06
N ASN A 347 27.28 4.80 -18.34
CA ASN A 347 28.67 4.61 -18.79
C ASN A 347 28.94 5.20 -20.20
N GLU A 348 27.92 5.18 -21.09
CA GLU A 348 27.99 5.81 -22.40
C GLU A 348 28.00 7.35 -22.35
N THR A 349 27.44 7.93 -21.28
CA THR A 349 27.30 9.39 -21.10
C THR A 349 28.39 10.00 -20.22
N SER A 350 29.07 9.20 -19.40
CA SER A 350 30.27 9.65 -18.68
C SER A 350 31.44 9.77 -19.68
N PRO A 351 32.06 10.96 -19.83
CA PRO A 351 33.25 11.08 -20.65
C PRO A 351 34.30 10.14 -20.06
N ALA A 352 34.92 9.31 -20.93
CA ALA A 352 36.11 8.56 -20.58
C ALA A 352 37.06 9.52 -19.90
N SER A 353 37.41 9.26 -18.64
CA SER A 353 38.54 9.91 -18.00
C SER A 353 39.73 9.66 -18.91
N GLU A 354 40.16 10.70 -19.60
CA GLU A 354 41.42 10.69 -20.32
C GLU A 354 42.52 10.30 -19.31
N GLU A 355 42.95 9.06 -19.38
CA GLU A 355 44.26 8.65 -18.90
C GLU A 355 45.29 9.31 -19.83
N GLY A 356 45.85 10.38 -19.33
CA GLY A 356 47.02 11.03 -19.86
C GLY A 356 48.09 11.04 -18.76
#